data_441f44c9c2ec6e57d7331f19230ce308
#
_entry.id   441f44c9c2ec6e57d7331f19230ce308
#
_cell.length_a   1.000
_cell.length_b   1.000
_cell.length_c   1.000
_cell.angle_alpha   90.00
_cell.angle_beta   90.00
_cell.angle_gamma   90.00
#
_symmetry.space_group_name_H-M   'P 1'
#
loop_
_entity.id
_entity.type
_entity.pdbx_description
1 polymer ?
#
loop_
_entity_poly.entity_id
_entity_poly.type
_entity_poly.pdbx_seq_one_letter_code
_entity_poly.pdbx_strand_id
1 'polypeptide(L)'
;MSQGAVAVSRSGNAAAAVVLLCETDFVARNDDFRALAQKLADYFAANEPGDEPMNAVIDGKKVSELIEEAVAKIRENIQLGSVKRV
;
A
#
# COMPACT_ATOMS: atom_id res chain seq x y z
N MET A 1 -4.21 -1.21 -14.98
CA MET A 1 -2.86 -0.72 -14.65
C MET A 1 -1.88 -1.86 -14.72
N SER A 2 -0.77 -1.66 -15.42
CA SER A 2 0.17 -2.74 -15.72
C SER A 2 1.46 -2.69 -14.88
N GLN A 3 1.64 -1.66 -14.08
CA GLN A 3 2.84 -1.48 -13.26
C GLN A 3 2.47 -1.41 -11.79
N GLY A 4 3.43 -1.69 -10.93
CA GLY A 4 3.21 -1.62 -9.50
C GLY A 4 4.41 -2.09 -8.71
N ALA A 5 4.26 -2.10 -7.40
CA ALA A 5 5.27 -2.58 -6.47
C ALA A 5 4.64 -3.52 -5.45
N VAL A 6 5.43 -4.49 -5.01
CA VAL A 6 5.05 -5.41 -3.94
C VAL A 6 5.92 -5.10 -2.74
N ALA A 7 5.28 -4.90 -1.59
CA ALA A 7 5.99 -4.73 -0.32
C ALA A 7 5.61 -5.88 0.60
N VAL A 8 6.58 -6.37 1.35
CA VAL A 8 6.40 -7.48 2.28
C VAL A 8 6.89 -7.03 3.64
N SER A 9 6.17 -7.41 4.69
CA SER A 9 6.56 -7.12 6.06
C SER A 9 6.19 -8.28 6.97
N ARG A 10 6.87 -8.36 8.11
CA ARG A 10 6.60 -9.36 9.15
C ARG A 10 6.38 -8.69 10.50
N SER A 11 5.46 -9.24 11.27
CA SER A 11 5.22 -8.82 12.63
C SER A 11 4.97 -10.10 13.48
N GLY A 12 5.93 -10.44 14.33
CA GLY A 12 5.84 -11.70 15.07
C GLY A 12 5.78 -12.90 14.13
N ASN A 13 4.72 -13.70 14.26
CA ASN A 13 4.49 -14.87 13.40
C ASN A 13 3.66 -14.56 12.17
N ALA A 14 3.25 -13.32 11.99
CA ALA A 14 2.45 -12.91 10.85
C ALA A 14 3.31 -12.22 9.80
N ALA A 15 2.86 -12.29 8.56
CA ALA A 15 3.47 -11.56 7.46
C ALA A 15 2.39 -11.01 6.55
N ALA A 16 2.67 -9.91 5.88
CA ALA A 16 1.76 -9.33 4.90
C ALA A 16 2.50 -8.98 3.62
N ALA A 17 1.79 -9.12 2.50
CA ALA A 17 2.26 -8.68 1.19
C ALA A 17 1.21 -7.73 0.65
N VAL A 18 1.64 -6.56 0.23
CA VAL A 18 0.77 -5.53 -0.34
C VAL A 18 1.21 -5.24 -1.76
N VAL A 19 0.26 -5.29 -2.69
CA VAL A 19 0.49 -4.90 -4.08
C VAL A 19 -0.14 -3.54 -4.29
N LEU A 20 0.66 -2.56 -4.68
CA LEU A 20 0.22 -1.21 -4.97
C LEU A 20 0.43 -0.97 -6.47
N LEU A 21 -0.62 -0.59 -7.17
CA LEU A 21 -0.62 -0.45 -8.63
C LEU A 21 -0.48 1.00 -9.06
N CYS A 22 0.20 1.22 -10.18
CA CYS A 22 0.36 2.53 -10.80
C CYS A 22 0.38 2.39 -12.31
N GLU A 23 0.46 3.50 -13.03
CA GLU A 23 0.39 3.49 -14.49
C GLU A 23 1.74 3.32 -15.19
N THR A 24 2.83 3.80 -14.57
CA THR A 24 4.16 3.74 -15.20
C THR A 24 5.19 3.10 -14.28
N ASP A 25 6.27 2.57 -14.87
CA ASP A 25 7.38 2.01 -14.09
C ASP A 25 8.20 3.09 -13.40
N PHE A 26 8.13 4.34 -13.86
CA PHE A 26 8.75 5.46 -13.13
C PHE A 26 8.16 5.60 -11.74
N VAL A 27 6.84 5.54 -11.63
CA VAL A 27 6.16 5.60 -10.34
C VAL A 27 6.43 4.34 -9.53
N ALA A 28 6.44 3.17 -10.16
CA ALA A 28 6.76 1.91 -9.47
C ALA A 28 8.14 1.95 -8.79
N ARG A 29 9.08 2.76 -9.31
CA ARG A 29 10.42 2.94 -8.74
C ARG A 29 10.53 4.16 -7.84
N ASN A 30 9.51 4.99 -7.77
CA ASN A 30 9.50 6.21 -6.97
C ASN A 30 9.59 5.87 -5.48
N ASP A 31 10.48 6.56 -4.75
CA ASP A 31 10.71 6.28 -3.33
C ASP A 31 9.45 6.52 -2.48
N ASP A 32 8.68 7.55 -2.78
CA ASP A 32 7.45 7.85 -2.05
C ASP A 32 6.39 6.78 -2.28
N PHE A 33 6.28 6.29 -3.51
CA PHE A 33 5.36 5.22 -3.85
C PHE A 33 5.74 3.93 -3.13
N ARG A 34 7.02 3.59 -3.15
CA ARG A 34 7.52 2.38 -2.48
C ARG A 34 7.41 2.50 -0.96
N ALA A 35 7.65 3.68 -0.42
CA ALA A 35 7.48 3.93 1.02
C ALA A 35 6.02 3.76 1.45
N LEU A 36 5.08 4.20 0.63
CA LEU A 36 3.65 3.99 0.90
C LEU A 36 3.33 2.50 0.90
N ALA A 37 3.80 1.75 -0.10
CA ALA A 37 3.57 0.31 -0.16
C ALA A 37 4.14 -0.40 1.08
N GLN A 38 5.35 -0.02 1.52
CA GLN A 38 5.96 -0.60 2.70
C GLN A 38 5.21 -0.23 3.98
N LYS A 39 4.74 1.01 4.08
CA LYS A 39 3.92 1.44 5.22
C LYS A 39 2.65 0.62 5.34
N LEU A 40 1.99 0.37 4.22
CA LEU A 40 0.79 -0.47 4.19
C LEU A 40 1.12 -1.92 4.58
N ALA A 41 2.21 -2.46 4.07
CA ALA A 41 2.64 -3.82 4.40
C ALA A 41 2.95 -3.94 5.90
N ASP A 42 3.66 -2.98 6.47
CA ASP A 42 4.00 -2.97 7.90
C ASP A 42 2.73 -2.95 8.76
N TYR A 43 1.75 -2.13 8.36
CA TYR A 43 0.48 -2.05 9.08
C TYR A 43 -0.28 -3.38 9.01
N PHE A 44 -0.41 -3.96 7.83
CA PHE A 44 -1.19 -5.19 7.65
C PHE A 44 -0.47 -6.44 8.15
N ALA A 45 0.84 -6.39 8.35
CA ALA A 45 1.56 -7.45 9.05
C ALA A 45 1.17 -7.50 10.52
N ALA A 46 0.90 -6.34 11.13
CA ALA A 46 0.52 -6.22 12.54
C ALA A 46 -1.00 -6.25 12.75
N ASN A 47 -1.80 -5.98 11.73
CA ASN A 47 -3.25 -5.84 11.84
C ASN A 47 -3.93 -6.53 10.66
N GLU A 48 -4.99 -7.29 10.93
CA GLU A 48 -5.74 -7.94 9.86
C GLU A 48 -6.43 -6.91 8.97
N PRO A 49 -6.40 -7.11 7.63
CA PRO A 49 -6.99 -6.14 6.70
C PRO A 49 -8.52 -6.09 6.75
N GLY A 50 -9.19 -7.15 7.21
CA GLY A 50 -10.65 -7.22 7.20
C GLY A 50 -11.20 -7.30 5.78
N ASP A 51 -12.50 -6.98 5.64
CA ASP A 51 -13.19 -7.05 4.34
C ASP A 51 -12.82 -5.88 3.42
N GLU A 52 -12.48 -4.73 4.01
CA GLU A 52 -12.18 -3.52 3.24
C GLU A 52 -10.87 -2.89 3.72
N PRO A 53 -9.72 -3.31 3.16
CA PRO A 53 -8.43 -2.75 3.55
C PRO A 53 -8.33 -1.23 3.35
N MET A 54 -9.06 -0.68 2.39
CA MET A 54 -9.05 0.77 2.12
C MET A 54 -9.61 1.60 3.27
N ASN A 55 -10.41 0.99 4.14
CA ASN A 55 -10.99 1.67 5.29
C ASN A 55 -10.13 1.58 6.55
N ALA A 56 -9.03 0.84 6.51
CA ALA A 56 -8.11 0.76 7.64
C ALA A 56 -7.51 2.14 7.93
N VAL A 57 -7.32 2.45 9.21
CA VAL A 57 -6.78 3.74 9.64
C VAL A 57 -5.34 3.56 10.09
N ILE A 58 -4.44 4.32 9.49
CA ILE A 58 -3.01 4.31 9.79
C ILE A 58 -2.60 5.74 10.13
N ASP A 59 -2.11 5.96 11.36
CA ASP A 59 -1.69 7.28 11.82
C ASP A 59 -2.79 8.34 11.69
N GLY A 60 -4.04 7.95 11.94
CA GLY A 60 -5.19 8.85 11.89
C GLY A 60 -5.77 9.09 10.51
N LYS A 61 -5.25 8.41 9.49
CA LYS A 61 -5.75 8.54 8.10
C LYS A 61 -6.13 7.17 7.55
N LYS A 62 -7.20 7.13 6.78
CA LYS A 62 -7.59 5.90 6.08
C LYS A 62 -6.59 5.58 4.96
N VAL A 63 -6.47 4.30 4.63
CA VAL A 63 -5.65 3.87 3.50
C VAL A 63 -6.05 4.59 2.22
N SER A 64 -7.37 4.77 2.00
CA SER A 64 -7.86 5.52 0.84
C SER A 64 -7.33 6.96 0.82
N GLU A 65 -7.26 7.62 1.99
CA GLU A 65 -6.72 8.97 2.08
C GLU A 65 -5.22 9.01 1.80
N LEU A 66 -4.47 8.02 2.30
CA LEU A 66 -3.04 7.92 2.03
C LEU A 66 -2.77 7.76 0.53
N ILE A 67 -3.58 6.95 -0.14
CA ILE A 67 -3.46 6.75 -1.59
C ILE A 67 -3.83 8.03 -2.34
N GLU A 68 -4.90 8.73 -1.93
CA GLU A 68 -5.30 9.99 -2.54
C GLU A 68 -4.20 11.06 -2.41
N GLU A 69 -3.56 11.14 -1.25
CA GLU A 69 -2.43 12.05 -1.05
C GLU A 69 -1.26 11.72 -1.97
N ALA A 70 -0.98 10.43 -2.16
CA ALA A 70 0.08 9.98 -3.06
C ALA A 70 -0.27 10.32 -4.52
N VAL A 71 -1.52 10.13 -4.92
CA VAL A 71 -1.99 10.51 -6.26
C VAL A 71 -1.80 12.01 -6.49
N ALA A 72 -2.16 12.83 -5.52
CA ALA A 72 -2.01 14.28 -5.62
C ALA A 72 -0.54 14.69 -5.71
N LYS A 73 0.34 14.01 -4.99
CA LYS A 73 1.77 14.32 -4.95
C LYS A 73 2.50 13.82 -6.20
N ILE A 74 2.20 12.62 -6.62
CA ILE A 74 2.88 11.94 -7.75
C ILE A 74 2.21 12.31 -9.07
N ARG A 75 0.93 12.68 -9.03
CA ARG A 75 0.10 13.05 -10.20
C ARG A 75 -0.11 11.91 -11.17
N GLU A 76 -0.23 10.71 -10.63
CA GLU A 76 -0.52 9.52 -11.40
C GLU A 76 -1.50 8.65 -10.62
N ASN A 77 -2.31 7.89 -11.34
CA ASN A 77 -3.29 7.01 -10.71
C ASN A 77 -2.60 5.91 -9.92
N ILE A 78 -3.03 5.71 -8.69
CA ILE A 78 -2.51 4.68 -7.79
C ILE A 78 -3.70 3.92 -7.22
N GLN A 79 -3.61 2.60 -7.19
CA GLN A 79 -4.65 1.75 -6.63
C GLN A 79 -4.03 0.66 -5.76
N LEU A 80 -4.77 0.28 -4.73
CA LEU A 80 -4.43 -0.90 -3.94
C LEU A 80 -4.85 -2.14 -4.72
N GLY A 81 -3.88 -2.94 -5.14
CA GLY A 81 -4.14 -4.16 -5.91
C GLY A 81 -4.60 -5.30 -5.04
N SER A 82 -3.82 -5.65 -4.03
CA SER A 82 -4.19 -6.71 -3.10
C SER A 82 -3.44 -6.58 -1.78
N VAL A 83 -4.02 -7.16 -0.74
CA VAL A 83 -3.40 -7.31 0.57
C VAL A 83 -3.54 -8.77 0.95
N LYS A 84 -2.44 -9.43 1.24
CA LYS A 84 -2.44 -10.82 1.74
C LYS A 84 -1.70 -10.89 3.05
N ARG A 85 -2.26 -11.60 4.00
CA ARG A 85 -1.68 -11.79 5.32
C ARG A 85 -1.69 -13.27 5.68
N VAL A 86 -0.60 -13.75 6.21
CA VAL A 86 -0.43 -15.13 6.67
C VAL A 86 0.01 -15.17 8.12
#